data_22b59d13c791ddaec13250c944518cf2
#
_entry.id   22b59d13c791ddaec13250c944518cf2
#
_cell.length_a   1.000
_cell.length_b   1.000
_cell.length_c   1.000
_cell.angle_alpha   90.00
_cell.angle_beta   90.00
_cell.angle_gamma   90.00
#
_symmetry.space_group_name_H-M   'P 1'
#
loop_
_entity.id
_entity.type
_entity.pdbx_description
1 polymer ?
#
loop_
_entity_poly.entity_id
_entity_poly.type
_entity_poly.pdbx_seq_one_letter_code
_entity_poly.pdbx_strand_id
1 'polypeptide(L)'
;MSSVPNVRTGILGLDELLVGGIPEGRILLVIGGPGTGKTILATQFLVHGIEHGENGLFVSLDEPKHLLCREMAAFGWDLQEYERQGKFAFMDARVRTGTHLPGEMKIAKVVIGKKEFSFPSLVEGVQSNAK
;
A
#
# COMPACT_ATOMS: atom_id res chain seq x y z
N MET A 1 -16.12 -0.89 -28.62
CA MET A 1 -14.97 -0.37 -27.90
C MET A 1 -15.01 -0.86 -26.46
N SER A 2 -14.09 -1.69 -26.11
CA SER A 2 -14.04 -2.15 -24.73
C SER A 2 -13.48 -1.06 -23.87
N SER A 3 -14.23 -0.61 -22.95
CA SER A 3 -13.74 0.30 -21.94
C SER A 3 -13.29 -0.51 -20.74
N VAL A 4 -12.03 -0.39 -20.39
CA VAL A 4 -11.55 -0.91 -19.14
C VAL A 4 -12.11 -0.01 -18.04
N PRO A 5 -12.70 -0.58 -16.98
CA PRO A 5 -13.18 0.23 -15.88
C PRO A 5 -12.05 1.03 -15.25
N ASN A 6 -12.36 2.21 -14.77
CA ASN A 6 -11.41 3.04 -14.05
C ASN A 6 -11.54 2.85 -12.54
N VAL A 7 -10.41 2.84 -11.88
CA VAL A 7 -10.34 2.84 -10.42
C VAL A 7 -10.14 4.30 -9.99
N ARG A 8 -11.09 4.81 -9.22
CA ARG A 8 -11.00 6.19 -8.72
C ARG A 8 -10.01 6.28 -7.58
N THR A 9 -9.23 7.35 -7.58
CA THR A 9 -8.27 7.59 -6.50
C THR A 9 -8.95 8.17 -5.26
N GLY A 10 -10.08 8.82 -5.44
CA GLY A 10 -10.74 9.53 -4.35
C GLY A 10 -10.08 10.86 -4.01
N ILE A 11 -9.11 11.29 -4.80
CA ILE A 11 -8.43 12.54 -4.58
C ILE A 11 -9.05 13.61 -5.45
N LEU A 12 -9.54 14.66 -4.80
CA LEU A 12 -10.25 15.74 -5.48
C LEU A 12 -9.36 16.37 -6.55
N GLY A 13 -9.88 16.45 -7.75
CA GLY A 13 -9.19 17.02 -8.90
C GLY A 13 -8.29 16.03 -9.64
N LEU A 14 -7.78 15.01 -8.98
CA LEU A 14 -6.90 14.05 -9.64
C LEU A 14 -7.67 13.12 -10.57
N ASP A 15 -8.82 12.63 -10.14
CA ASP A 15 -9.63 11.76 -10.98
C ASP A 15 -10.11 12.45 -12.24
N GLU A 16 -10.37 13.75 -12.16
CA GLU A 16 -10.72 14.55 -13.33
C GLU A 16 -9.56 14.66 -14.30
N LEU A 17 -8.35 14.90 -13.79
CA LEU A 17 -7.14 14.96 -14.62
C LEU A 17 -6.85 13.62 -15.28
N LEU A 18 -7.18 12.52 -14.60
CA LEU A 18 -6.99 11.16 -15.11
C LEU A 18 -8.17 10.69 -15.97
N VAL A 19 -9.14 11.56 -16.21
CA VAL A 19 -10.35 11.25 -16.99
C VAL A 19 -11.11 10.07 -16.39
N GLY A 20 -11.40 10.16 -15.09
CA GLY A 20 -12.20 9.19 -14.36
C GLY A 20 -11.43 8.26 -13.43
N GLY A 21 -10.11 8.35 -13.41
CA GLY A 21 -9.29 7.54 -12.51
C GLY A 21 -8.22 6.75 -13.25
N ILE A 22 -7.69 5.73 -12.58
CA ILE A 22 -6.64 4.88 -13.12
C ILE A 22 -7.30 3.67 -13.80
N PRO A 23 -6.98 3.35 -15.05
CA PRO A 23 -7.55 2.15 -15.66
C PRO A 23 -7.20 0.91 -14.84
N GLU A 24 -8.18 0.05 -14.64
CA GLU A 24 -8.00 -1.16 -13.86
C GLU A 24 -6.86 -2.01 -14.43
N GLY A 25 -6.06 -2.57 -13.55
CA GLY A 25 -4.91 -3.38 -13.94
C GLY A 25 -3.66 -2.59 -14.27
N ARG A 26 -3.69 -1.27 -14.10
CA ARG A 26 -2.52 -0.42 -14.38
C ARG A 26 -1.80 -0.06 -13.09
N ILE A 27 -0.56 0.37 -13.27
CA ILE A 27 0.28 0.84 -12.17
C ILE A 27 0.45 2.34 -12.32
N LEU A 28 0.21 3.07 -11.23
CA LEU A 28 0.48 4.50 -11.17
C LEU A 28 1.76 4.71 -10.36
N LEU A 29 2.74 5.36 -10.98
CA LEU A 29 3.97 5.72 -10.29
C LEU A 29 3.87 7.16 -9.80
N VAL A 30 4.08 7.36 -8.51
CA VAL A 30 4.08 8.68 -7.88
C VAL A 30 5.49 8.99 -7.42
N ILE A 31 6.05 10.07 -7.94
CA ILE A 31 7.43 10.48 -7.65
C ILE A 31 7.40 11.83 -6.94
N GLY A 32 8.20 11.93 -5.90
CA GLY A 32 8.35 13.19 -5.17
C GLY A 32 9.42 13.04 -4.10
N GLY A 33 9.98 14.16 -3.68
CA GLY A 33 10.96 14.17 -2.61
C GLY A 33 10.33 13.86 -1.24
N PRO A 34 11.17 13.77 -0.19
CA PRO A 34 10.66 13.58 1.17
C PRO A 34 9.69 14.69 1.57
N GLY A 35 8.63 14.33 2.26
CA GLY A 35 7.66 15.31 2.75
C GLY A 35 6.70 15.90 1.73
N THR A 36 6.60 15.30 0.54
CA THR A 36 5.71 15.81 -0.51
C THR A 36 4.30 15.23 -0.48
N GLY A 37 4.02 14.31 0.45
CA GLY A 37 2.68 13.76 0.61
C GLY A 37 2.42 12.46 -0.12
N LYS A 38 3.44 11.76 -0.58
CA LYS A 38 3.27 10.48 -1.29
C LYS A 38 2.54 9.44 -0.46
N THR A 39 2.92 9.31 0.81
CA THR A 39 2.30 8.35 1.72
C THR A 39 0.84 8.70 1.99
N ILE A 40 0.55 9.99 2.15
CA ILE A 40 -0.81 10.48 2.34
C ILE A 40 -1.65 10.16 1.10
N LEU A 41 -1.11 10.42 -0.07
CA LEU A 41 -1.81 10.13 -1.33
C LEU A 41 -2.12 8.63 -1.44
N ALA A 42 -1.13 7.79 -1.18
CA ALA A 42 -1.31 6.35 -1.25
C ALA A 42 -2.36 5.86 -0.26
N THR A 43 -2.32 6.37 0.97
CA THR A 43 -3.28 5.98 2.00
C THR A 43 -4.68 6.48 1.67
N GLN A 44 -4.81 7.70 1.17
CA GLN A 44 -6.10 8.23 0.76
C GLN A 44 -6.72 7.39 -0.35
N PHE A 45 -5.91 6.94 -1.29
CA PHE A 45 -6.35 6.03 -2.34
C PHE A 45 -6.92 4.74 -1.74
N LEU A 46 -6.18 4.12 -0.82
CA LEU A 46 -6.63 2.88 -0.19
C LEU A 46 -7.90 3.08 0.63
N VAL A 47 -7.97 4.15 1.41
CA VAL A 47 -9.15 4.45 2.24
C VAL A 47 -10.38 4.67 1.35
N HIS A 48 -10.22 5.39 0.25
CA HIS A 48 -11.32 5.58 -0.68
C HIS A 48 -11.85 4.24 -1.20
N GLY A 49 -10.95 3.34 -1.58
CA GLY A 49 -11.35 2.00 -2.02
C GLY A 49 -12.07 1.23 -0.93
N ILE A 50 -11.55 1.27 0.28
CA ILE A 50 -12.16 0.58 1.42
C ILE A 50 -13.56 1.09 1.68
N GLU A 51 -13.77 2.39 1.60
CA GLU A 51 -15.08 2.99 1.80
C GLU A 51 -16.06 2.63 0.68
N HIS A 52 -15.56 2.14 -0.43
CA HIS A 52 -16.38 1.74 -1.58
C HIS A 52 -16.40 0.22 -1.78
N GLY A 53 -16.11 -0.55 -0.73
CA GLY A 53 -16.27 -1.99 -0.77
C GLY A 53 -15.05 -2.76 -1.26
N GLU A 54 -13.91 -2.11 -1.43
CA GLU A 54 -12.68 -2.76 -1.86
C GLU A 54 -11.76 -2.99 -0.67
N ASN A 55 -10.83 -3.92 -0.82
CA ASN A 55 -9.80 -4.15 0.19
C ASN A 55 -8.51 -3.47 -0.23
N GLY A 56 -7.76 -2.98 0.76
CA GLY A 56 -6.50 -2.30 0.51
C GLY A 56 -5.32 -3.03 1.12
N LEU A 57 -4.20 -3.02 0.40
CA LEU A 57 -2.93 -3.55 0.89
C LEU A 57 -1.87 -2.46 0.80
N PHE A 58 -1.23 -2.16 1.91
CA PHE A 58 -0.12 -1.23 1.97
C PHE A 58 1.17 -2.00 2.17
N VAL A 59 2.09 -1.86 1.24
CA VAL A 59 3.42 -2.48 1.34
C VAL A 59 4.42 -1.38 1.66
N SER A 60 5.06 -1.47 2.82
CA SER A 60 6.01 -0.45 3.27
C SER A 60 7.44 -0.92 3.13
N LEU A 61 8.27 -0.08 2.55
CA LEU A 61 9.71 -0.32 2.42
C LEU A 61 10.52 0.50 3.41
N ASP A 62 9.91 1.48 4.07
CA ASP A 62 10.65 2.40 4.93
C ASP A 62 9.98 2.73 6.26
N GLU A 63 8.68 2.59 6.37
CA GLU A 63 7.96 3.04 7.55
C GLU A 63 7.26 1.87 8.26
N PRO A 64 7.36 1.79 9.61
CA PRO A 64 6.65 0.75 10.34
C PRO A 64 5.16 1.05 10.45
N LYS A 65 4.38 0.00 10.65
CA LYS A 65 2.92 0.07 10.71
C LYS A 65 2.41 1.04 11.77
N HIS A 66 3.01 1.03 12.96
CA HIS A 66 2.51 1.88 14.05
C HIS A 66 2.66 3.37 13.74
N LEU A 67 3.72 3.75 13.02
CA LEU A 67 3.90 5.13 12.61
C LEU A 67 2.88 5.52 11.54
N LEU A 68 2.66 4.65 10.56
CA LEU A 68 1.66 4.90 9.53
C LEU A 68 0.28 5.09 10.14
N CYS A 69 -0.12 4.18 11.01
CA CYS A 69 -1.43 4.25 11.65
C CYS A 69 -1.59 5.54 12.47
N ARG A 70 -0.54 5.93 13.19
CA ARG A 70 -0.58 7.14 14.01
C ARG A 70 -0.67 8.40 13.14
N GLU A 71 0.11 8.47 12.08
CA GLU A 71 0.09 9.62 11.19
C GLU A 71 -1.25 9.76 10.46
N MET A 72 -1.79 8.64 10.01
CA MET A 72 -3.04 8.65 9.24
C MET A 72 -4.25 8.91 10.14
N ALA A 73 -4.17 8.61 11.42
CA ALA A 73 -5.23 8.94 12.37
C ALA A 73 -5.49 10.46 12.43
N ALA A 74 -4.47 11.27 12.18
CA ALA A 74 -4.64 12.73 12.13
C ALA A 74 -5.57 13.18 11.00
N PHE A 75 -5.76 12.36 9.98
CA PHE A 75 -6.68 12.63 8.88
C PHE A 75 -8.05 11.99 9.10
N GLY A 76 -8.26 11.36 10.26
CA GLY A 76 -9.51 10.65 10.53
C GLY A 76 -9.57 9.24 9.93
N TRP A 77 -8.46 8.72 9.48
CA TRP A 77 -8.40 7.39 8.87
C TRP A 77 -7.93 6.36 9.90
N ASP A 78 -8.85 5.52 10.37
CA ASP A 78 -8.57 4.49 11.36
C ASP A 78 -8.17 3.19 10.67
N LEU A 79 -6.90 3.09 10.30
CA LEU A 79 -6.38 1.92 9.59
C LEU A 79 -6.45 0.65 10.44
N GLN A 80 -6.31 0.77 11.76
CA GLN A 80 -6.39 -0.38 12.65
C GLN A 80 -7.80 -0.98 12.66
N GLU A 81 -8.82 -0.13 12.61
CA GLU A 81 -10.19 -0.60 12.54
C GLU A 81 -10.46 -1.31 11.21
N TYR A 82 -9.99 -0.73 10.11
CA TYR A 82 -10.12 -1.37 8.81
C TYR A 82 -9.41 -2.72 8.77
N GLU A 83 -8.25 -2.82 9.44
CA GLU A 83 -7.52 -4.07 9.54
C GLU A 83 -8.32 -5.13 10.30
N ARG A 84 -8.95 -4.75 11.42
CA ARG A 84 -9.79 -5.67 12.18
C ARG A 84 -10.99 -6.16 11.37
N GLN A 85 -11.51 -5.32 10.50
CA GLN A 85 -12.62 -5.67 9.63
C GLN A 85 -12.19 -6.52 8.42
N GLY A 86 -10.90 -6.78 8.27
CA GLY A 86 -10.38 -7.52 7.14
C GLY A 86 -10.35 -6.73 5.83
N LYS A 87 -10.45 -5.41 5.92
CA LYS A 87 -10.47 -4.53 4.74
C LYS A 87 -9.13 -3.91 4.42
N PHE A 88 -8.21 -3.94 5.36
CA PHE A 88 -6.88 -3.37 5.22
C PHE A 88 -5.83 -4.34 5.70
N ALA A 89 -4.75 -4.46 4.96
CA ALA A 89 -3.59 -5.25 5.36
C ALA A 89 -2.33 -4.41 5.20
N PHE A 90 -1.39 -4.60 6.10
CA PHE A 90 -0.10 -3.93 6.06
C PHE A 90 1.00 -4.98 5.93
N MET A 91 1.87 -4.77 4.96
CA MET A 91 3.01 -5.65 4.74
C MET A 91 4.29 -4.86 4.95
N ASP A 92 5.08 -5.28 5.93
CA ASP A 92 6.36 -4.65 6.24
C ASP A 92 7.45 -5.32 5.41
N ALA A 93 7.90 -4.64 4.37
CA ALA A 93 8.93 -5.13 3.46
C ALA A 93 10.27 -4.41 3.67
N ARG A 94 10.47 -3.81 4.85
CA ARG A 94 11.72 -3.12 5.14
C ARG A 94 12.89 -4.09 5.24
N VAL A 95 14.04 -3.66 4.71
CA VAL A 95 15.28 -4.43 4.83
C VAL A 95 15.78 -4.29 6.27
N ARG A 96 15.95 -5.41 6.95
CA ARG A 96 16.53 -5.40 8.30
C ARG A 96 18.04 -5.33 8.20
N THR A 97 18.61 -4.26 8.79
CA THR A 97 20.05 -4.00 8.78
C THR A 97 20.74 -4.87 9.80
N GLY A 98 20.68 -5.97 10.01
CA GLY A 98 21.39 -6.84 10.96
C GLY A 98 21.73 -8.20 10.38
N THR A 99 21.20 -8.49 9.22
CA THR A 99 21.39 -9.75 8.54
C THR A 99 22.18 -9.53 7.26
N HIS A 100 23.40 -9.03 7.42
CA HIS A 100 24.30 -8.94 6.27
C HIS A 100 24.89 -10.31 6.02
N LEU A 101 24.51 -10.91 4.93
CA LEU A 101 25.25 -12.01 4.38
C LEU A 101 26.25 -11.40 3.39
N PRO A 102 27.56 -11.48 3.69
CA PRO A 102 28.56 -10.86 2.83
C PRO A 102 28.51 -11.45 1.43
N GLY A 103 28.47 -10.57 0.43
CA GLY A 103 28.52 -11.00 -0.96
C GLY A 103 27.21 -11.49 -1.55
N GLU A 104 26.14 -11.50 -0.81
CA GLU A 104 24.84 -11.90 -1.33
C GLU A 104 23.92 -10.73 -1.50
N MET A 105 23.05 -10.83 -2.50
CA MET A 105 21.97 -9.87 -2.63
C MET A 105 21.12 -9.93 -1.38
N LYS A 106 20.86 -8.75 -0.83
CA LYS A 106 20.03 -8.62 0.34
C LYS A 106 18.64 -9.17 0.03
N ILE A 107 18.28 -10.21 0.72
CA ILE A 107 16.93 -10.73 0.65
C ILE A 107 16.10 -9.88 1.61
N ALA A 108 15.21 -9.11 1.08
CA ALA A 108 14.28 -8.37 1.92
C ALA A 108 13.37 -9.36 2.62
N LYS A 109 13.37 -9.32 3.94
CA LYS A 109 12.41 -10.09 4.71
C LYS A 109 11.14 -9.30 4.82
N VAL A 110 10.06 -9.93 4.43
CA VAL A 110 8.72 -9.34 4.49
C VAL A 110 8.01 -9.92 5.69
N VAL A 111 7.44 -9.05 6.50
CA VAL A 111 6.66 -9.47 7.66
C VAL A 111 5.19 -9.20 7.36
N ILE A 112 4.41 -10.26 7.24
CA ILE A 112 2.96 -10.17 7.09
C ILE A 112 2.35 -10.67 8.41
N GLY A 113 1.86 -9.75 9.21
CA GLY A 113 1.42 -10.09 10.56
C GLY A 113 2.60 -10.59 11.38
N LYS A 114 2.59 -11.88 11.73
CA LYS A 114 3.65 -12.50 12.53
C LYS A 114 4.57 -13.40 11.72
N LYS A 115 4.43 -13.43 10.40
CA LYS A 115 5.22 -14.32 9.53
C LYS A 115 6.25 -13.53 8.76
N GLU A 116 7.43 -14.11 8.61
CA GLU A 116 8.48 -13.56 7.77
C GLU A 116 8.50 -14.28 6.43
N PHE A 117 8.69 -13.52 5.36
CA PHE A 117 8.69 -14.04 3.99
C PHE A 117 9.94 -13.60 3.25
N SER A 118 10.40 -14.45 2.34
CA SER A 118 11.42 -14.05 1.37
C SER A 118 10.78 -13.24 0.24
N PHE A 119 11.60 -12.63 -0.62
CA PHE A 119 11.09 -11.81 -1.71
C PHE A 119 10.12 -12.55 -2.64
N PRO A 120 10.37 -13.81 -3.02
CA PRO A 120 9.38 -14.57 -3.80
C PRO A 120 8.04 -14.73 -3.06
N SER A 121 8.10 -14.97 -1.76
CA SER A 121 6.89 -15.08 -0.94
C SER A 121 6.14 -13.77 -0.82
N LEU A 122 6.82 -12.62 -0.97
CA LEU A 122 6.17 -11.32 -0.98
C LEU A 122 5.18 -11.22 -2.14
N VAL A 123 5.60 -11.63 -3.34
CA VAL A 123 4.72 -11.58 -4.51
C VAL A 123 3.48 -12.44 -4.29
N GLU A 124 3.66 -13.64 -3.76
CA GLU A 124 2.53 -14.51 -3.43
C GLU A 124 1.64 -13.88 -2.36
N GLY A 125 2.25 -13.27 -1.33
CA GLY A 125 1.51 -12.59 -0.28
C GLY A 125 0.67 -11.45 -0.81
N VAL A 126 1.19 -10.66 -1.74
CA VAL A 126 0.45 -9.57 -2.37
C VAL A 126 -0.73 -10.13 -3.16
N GLN A 127 -0.52 -11.16 -3.96
CA GLN A 127 -1.59 -11.79 -4.71
C GLN A 127 -2.67 -12.38 -3.80
N SER A 128 -2.25 -12.99 -2.70
CA SER A 128 -3.18 -13.59 -1.74
C SER A 128 -4.02 -12.53 -1.03
N ASN A 129 -3.42 -11.40 -0.68
CA ASN A 129 -4.12 -10.32 0.02
C ASN A 129 -4.96 -9.44 -0.90
N ALA A 130 -4.69 -9.45 -2.18
CA ALA A 130 -5.43 -8.64 -3.15
C ALA A 130 -6.74 -9.26 -3.60
N LYS A 131 -7.03 -10.46 -3.16
CA LYS A 131 -8.27 -11.15 -3.54
C LYS A 131 -9.44 -10.74 -2.67
#